data_65c879cea2dc018601db0cdeaa574ffb
#
_entry.id   65c879cea2dc018601db0cdeaa574ffb
#
_cell.length_a   1.000
_cell.length_b   1.000
_cell.length_c   1.000
_cell.angle_alpha   90.00
_cell.angle_beta   90.00
_cell.angle_gamma   90.00
#
_symmetry.space_group_name_H-M   'P 1'
#
loop_
_entity.id
_entity.type
_entity.pdbx_description
1 polymer ?
#
loop_
_entity_poly.entity_id
_entity_poly.type
_entity_poly.pdbx_seq_one_letter_code
_entity_poly.pdbx_strand_id
1 'polypeptide(L)'
;FIKSDASPKFDVVFIDEAQDLSLMQWDMAKNIWNKSGDSYIAGDDDQAIFRWAGADVDSFITQKGKFLNLTQSYRIPRKVHDVAMKIIGRVSNRLHKEWNPKLHEGGLYRHADFENVDMKNGDWLVLARTKFMLADLEDTLYRKGLYYKNKFKRSYEEDLYEAITDWENWRKGTTLDLNQIKR
;
A
#
# COMPACT_ATOMS: atom_id res chain seq x y z
N PHE A 1 -23.67 5.68 19.24
CA PHE A 1 -22.83 6.81 18.87
C PHE A 1 -23.48 7.65 17.77
N ILE A 2 -23.80 7.09 16.61
CA ILE A 2 -24.41 7.81 15.47
C ILE A 2 -25.79 8.41 15.83
N LYS A 3 -26.58 7.73 16.67
CA LYS A 3 -27.92 8.17 17.11
C LYS A 3 -27.91 8.96 18.42
N SER A 4 -26.77 9.09 19.08
CA SER A 4 -26.64 9.82 20.33
C SER A 4 -25.94 11.16 20.10
N ASP A 5 -26.27 12.16 20.90
CA ASP A 5 -25.62 13.48 20.88
C ASP A 5 -24.23 13.46 21.58
N ALA A 6 -23.68 12.29 21.84
CA ALA A 6 -22.47 12.05 22.62
C ALA A 6 -21.15 12.14 21.82
N SER A 7 -21.18 12.63 20.55
CA SER A 7 -19.94 12.82 19.80
C SER A 7 -19.08 13.93 20.41
N PRO A 8 -17.76 13.71 20.51
CA PRO A 8 -16.85 14.72 21.05
C PRO A 8 -16.79 15.95 20.14
N LYS A 9 -16.43 17.09 20.74
CA LYS A 9 -16.09 18.32 20.03
C LYS A 9 -14.58 18.45 19.93
N PHE A 10 -14.11 18.89 18.77
CA PHE A 10 -12.69 19.20 18.52
C PHE A 10 -12.57 20.59 17.91
N ASP A 11 -11.45 21.23 18.09
CA ASP A 11 -11.14 22.48 17.39
C ASP A 11 -10.89 22.22 15.91
N VAL A 12 -10.20 21.12 15.60
CA VAL A 12 -9.87 20.70 14.24
C VAL A 12 -10.04 19.19 14.09
N VAL A 13 -10.57 18.77 12.95
CA VAL A 13 -10.73 17.36 12.58
C VAL A 13 -10.00 17.08 11.27
N PHE A 14 -9.16 16.07 11.26
CA PHE A 14 -8.52 15.55 10.04
C PHE A 14 -9.05 14.15 9.75
N ILE A 15 -9.45 13.92 8.50
CA ILE A 15 -9.88 12.60 7.99
C ILE A 15 -8.97 12.28 6.82
N ASP A 16 -8.20 11.23 6.96
CA ASP A 16 -7.27 10.75 5.92
C ASP A 16 -7.81 9.47 5.27
N GLU A 17 -7.41 9.20 4.03
CA GLU A 17 -7.87 8.07 3.20
C GLU A 17 -9.41 8.00 3.12
N ALA A 18 -10.04 9.15 3.00
CA ALA A 18 -11.50 9.27 3.11
C ALA A 18 -12.28 8.54 1.99
N GLN A 19 -11.65 8.24 0.84
CA GLN A 19 -12.23 7.44 -0.23
C GLN A 19 -12.54 5.99 0.19
N ASP A 20 -11.94 5.51 1.28
CA ASP A 20 -12.12 4.15 1.77
C ASP A 20 -13.20 4.03 2.86
N LEU A 21 -13.82 5.14 3.26
CA LEU A 21 -14.87 5.14 4.27
C LEU A 21 -16.16 4.53 3.74
N SER A 22 -16.79 3.65 4.53
CA SER A 22 -18.14 3.17 4.30
C SER A 22 -19.18 4.25 4.65
N LEU A 23 -20.42 4.10 4.18
CA LEU A 23 -21.52 5.02 4.51
C LEU A 23 -21.66 5.24 6.02
N MET A 24 -21.55 4.18 6.83
CA MET A 24 -21.63 4.28 8.28
C MET A 24 -20.47 5.11 8.87
N GLN A 25 -19.26 4.94 8.34
CA GLN A 25 -18.11 5.72 8.77
C GLN A 25 -18.23 7.19 8.33
N TRP A 26 -18.80 7.45 7.15
CA TRP A 26 -19.13 8.80 6.72
C TRP A 26 -20.12 9.47 7.66
N ASP A 27 -21.21 8.77 8.07
CA ASP A 27 -22.17 9.30 9.02
C ASP A 27 -21.55 9.58 10.39
N MET A 28 -20.67 8.69 10.86
CA MET A 28 -19.91 8.90 12.08
C MET A 28 -19.00 10.13 11.98
N ALA A 29 -18.26 10.25 10.90
CA ALA A 29 -17.36 11.37 10.66
C ALA A 29 -18.13 12.70 10.58
N LYS A 30 -19.28 12.75 9.89
CA LYS A 30 -20.16 13.90 9.81
C LYS A 30 -20.66 14.33 11.18
N ASN A 31 -21.03 13.41 12.04
CA ASN A 31 -21.45 13.73 13.41
C ASN A 31 -20.34 14.38 14.26
N ILE A 32 -19.09 14.03 13.97
CA ILE A 32 -17.93 14.62 14.66
C ILE A 32 -17.65 16.01 14.11
N TRP A 33 -17.45 16.16 12.81
CA TRP A 33 -17.04 17.44 12.25
C TRP A 33 -18.12 18.53 12.32
N ASN A 34 -19.42 18.16 12.23
CA ASN A 34 -20.52 19.13 12.33
C ASN A 34 -20.58 19.83 13.72
N LYS A 35 -19.95 19.24 14.74
CA LYS A 35 -19.85 19.79 16.08
C LYS A 35 -18.48 20.40 16.38
N SER A 36 -17.55 20.23 15.47
CA SER A 36 -16.17 20.69 15.59
C SER A 36 -15.96 22.03 14.87
N GLY A 37 -14.79 22.63 15.01
CA GLY A 37 -14.41 23.83 14.27
C GLY A 37 -14.07 23.53 12.81
N ASP A 38 -12.81 23.58 12.46
CA ASP A 38 -12.36 23.31 11.09
C ASP A 38 -12.27 21.80 10.81
N SER A 39 -12.58 21.41 9.56
CA SER A 39 -12.47 20.02 9.11
C SER A 39 -11.70 19.93 7.82
N TYR A 40 -10.74 19.01 7.79
CA TYR A 40 -9.90 18.72 6.63
C TYR A 40 -10.08 17.27 6.22
N ILE A 41 -10.49 17.05 4.98
CA ILE A 41 -10.73 15.71 4.42
C ILE A 41 -9.70 15.47 3.33
N ALA A 42 -8.85 14.50 3.52
CA ALA A 42 -7.85 14.08 2.54
C ALA A 42 -8.21 12.70 1.97
N GLY A 43 -7.89 12.50 0.71
CA GLY A 43 -8.10 11.23 0.03
C GLY A 43 -7.81 11.31 -1.46
N ASP A 44 -7.86 10.18 -2.12
CA ASP A 44 -7.66 10.04 -3.55
C ASP A 44 -8.67 9.05 -4.13
N ASP A 45 -9.69 9.56 -4.80
CA ASP A 45 -10.75 8.75 -5.42
C ASP A 45 -10.22 7.78 -6.48
N ASP A 46 -9.07 8.08 -7.11
CA ASP A 46 -8.40 7.17 -8.04
C ASP A 46 -7.78 5.94 -7.34
N GLN A 47 -7.62 5.99 -6.01
CA GLN A 47 -7.15 4.88 -5.18
C GLN A 47 -8.29 4.12 -4.49
N ALA A 48 -9.55 4.42 -4.77
CA ALA A 48 -10.72 3.79 -4.17
C ALA A 48 -10.92 2.35 -4.66
N ILE A 49 -10.16 1.41 -4.11
CA ILE A 49 -10.18 -0.02 -4.47
C ILE A 49 -11.01 -0.88 -3.51
N PHE A 50 -11.60 -0.31 -2.46
CA PHE A 50 -12.32 -1.04 -1.41
C PHE A 50 -13.86 -0.97 -1.52
N ARG A 51 -14.43 -0.61 -2.69
CA ARG A 51 -15.89 -0.64 -2.91
C ARG A 51 -16.50 -2.01 -2.58
N TRP A 52 -15.81 -3.10 -2.87
CA TRP A 52 -16.25 -4.46 -2.55
C TRP A 52 -16.32 -4.73 -1.04
N ALA A 53 -15.59 -3.96 -0.24
CA ALA A 53 -15.61 -4.01 1.23
C ALA A 53 -16.55 -2.98 1.86
N GLY A 54 -17.33 -2.25 1.03
CA GLY A 54 -18.32 -1.29 1.48
C GLY A 54 -17.86 0.16 1.49
N ALA A 55 -16.69 0.48 0.92
CA ALA A 55 -16.25 1.88 0.77
C ALA A 55 -17.18 2.64 -0.19
N ASP A 56 -17.55 3.86 0.21
CA ASP A 56 -18.43 4.75 -0.54
C ASP A 56 -17.66 5.98 -1.05
N VAL A 57 -17.01 5.79 -2.18
CA VAL A 57 -16.23 6.85 -2.83
C VAL A 57 -17.14 8.00 -3.35
N ASP A 58 -18.40 7.74 -3.60
CA ASP A 58 -19.33 8.76 -4.09
C ASP A 58 -19.56 9.83 -3.02
N SER A 59 -19.62 9.44 -1.75
CA SER A 59 -19.63 10.38 -0.63
C SER A 59 -18.36 11.23 -0.58
N PHE A 60 -17.19 10.71 -0.94
CA PHE A 60 -15.94 11.49 -1.02
C PHE A 60 -15.99 12.50 -2.18
N ILE A 61 -16.34 12.05 -3.38
CA ILE A 61 -16.38 12.88 -4.60
C ILE A 61 -17.37 14.05 -4.46
N THR A 62 -18.48 13.84 -3.76
CA THR A 62 -19.56 14.83 -3.61
C THR A 62 -19.38 15.78 -2.42
N GLN A 63 -18.27 15.71 -1.69
CA GLN A 63 -18.00 16.62 -0.57
C GLN A 63 -17.97 18.07 -1.05
N LYS A 64 -18.57 18.96 -0.24
CA LYS A 64 -18.58 20.41 -0.50
C LYS A 64 -17.51 21.07 0.37
N GLY A 65 -16.82 22.06 -0.19
CA GLY A 65 -15.82 22.82 0.55
C GLY A 65 -14.76 23.42 -0.38
N LYS A 66 -13.73 23.96 0.21
CA LYS A 66 -12.54 24.42 -0.53
C LYS A 66 -11.71 23.21 -0.92
N PHE A 67 -11.52 23.04 -2.21
CA PHE A 67 -10.72 21.95 -2.76
C PHE A 67 -9.27 22.40 -3.00
N LEU A 68 -8.33 21.55 -2.60
CA LEU A 68 -6.90 21.71 -2.89
C LEU A 68 -6.37 20.40 -3.46
N ASN A 69 -5.78 20.45 -4.64
CA ASN A 69 -5.12 19.31 -5.25
C ASN A 69 -3.61 19.36 -4.96
N LEU A 70 -3.05 18.23 -4.48
CA LEU A 70 -1.62 18.03 -4.33
C LEU A 70 -1.05 17.52 -5.66
N THR A 71 -0.41 18.42 -6.40
CA THR A 71 -0.05 18.19 -7.80
C THR A 71 1.29 17.49 -8.01
N GLN A 72 2.10 17.30 -7.00
CA GLN A 72 3.44 16.73 -7.15
C GLN A 72 3.58 15.38 -6.46
N SER A 73 3.95 14.35 -7.22
CA SER A 73 4.37 13.05 -6.67
C SER A 73 5.89 12.98 -6.54
N TYR A 74 6.35 12.59 -5.35
CA TYR A 74 7.77 12.34 -5.07
C TYR A 74 8.14 10.85 -5.13
N ARG A 75 7.17 9.97 -5.37
CA ARG A 75 7.34 8.52 -5.44
C ARG A 75 7.33 7.98 -6.86
N ILE A 76 6.38 8.41 -7.67
CA ILE A 76 6.02 7.75 -8.93
C ILE A 76 6.89 8.26 -10.08
N PRO A 77 7.67 7.38 -10.74
CA PRO A 77 8.44 7.73 -11.93
C PRO A 77 7.54 8.03 -13.15
N ARG A 78 8.07 8.78 -14.12
CA ARG A 78 7.33 9.22 -15.31
C ARG A 78 6.67 8.07 -16.09
N LYS A 79 7.42 7.03 -16.44
CA LYS A 79 6.88 5.90 -17.21
C LYS A 79 5.76 5.15 -16.49
N VAL A 80 5.83 5.03 -15.16
CA VAL A 80 4.77 4.43 -14.35
C VAL A 80 3.55 5.35 -14.31
N HIS A 81 3.76 6.67 -14.13
CA HIS A 81 2.69 7.67 -14.18
C HIS A 81 1.93 7.61 -15.51
N ASP A 82 2.62 7.57 -16.66
CA ASP A 82 2.00 7.55 -17.98
C ASP A 82 1.09 6.33 -18.17
N VAL A 83 1.48 5.19 -17.64
CA VAL A 83 0.63 3.97 -17.65
C VAL A 83 -0.55 4.11 -16.70
N ALA A 84 -0.33 4.62 -15.50
CA ALA A 84 -1.38 4.87 -14.52
C ALA A 84 -2.45 5.81 -15.08
N MET A 85 -2.05 6.92 -15.73
CA MET A 85 -2.97 7.88 -16.34
C MET A 85 -3.80 7.27 -17.47
N LYS A 86 -3.22 6.36 -18.28
CA LYS A 86 -3.95 5.63 -19.33
C LYS A 86 -5.00 4.67 -18.75
N ILE A 87 -4.72 4.08 -17.59
CA ILE A 87 -5.65 3.16 -16.92
C ILE A 87 -6.78 3.94 -16.25
N ILE A 88 -6.42 4.94 -15.43
CA ILE A 88 -7.40 5.71 -14.66
C ILE A 88 -8.30 6.57 -15.52
N GLY A 89 -7.82 7.03 -16.68
CA GLY A 89 -8.61 7.77 -17.65
C GLY A 89 -9.80 7.01 -18.23
N ARG A 90 -9.94 5.70 -17.95
CA ARG A 90 -11.10 4.87 -18.30
C ARG A 90 -12.22 4.94 -17.26
N VAL A 91 -11.94 5.48 -16.09
CA VAL A 91 -12.91 5.64 -15.02
C VAL A 91 -13.68 6.93 -15.23
N SER A 92 -14.99 6.85 -15.38
CA SER A 92 -15.85 8.01 -15.65
C SER A 92 -16.25 8.77 -14.39
N ASN A 93 -16.46 8.07 -13.27
CA ASN A 93 -16.86 8.68 -12.00
C ASN A 93 -15.64 8.94 -11.14
N ARG A 94 -15.00 10.09 -11.36
CA ARG A 94 -13.81 10.54 -10.62
C ARG A 94 -13.71 12.06 -10.61
N LEU A 95 -12.98 12.62 -9.64
CA LEU A 95 -12.59 14.02 -9.66
C LEU A 95 -11.51 14.22 -10.72
N HIS A 96 -11.72 15.24 -11.57
CA HIS A 96 -10.67 15.62 -12.51
C HIS A 96 -9.53 16.28 -11.75
N LYS A 97 -8.34 15.67 -11.81
CA LYS A 97 -7.13 16.18 -11.18
C LYS A 97 -5.92 15.90 -12.05
N GLU A 98 -5.00 16.84 -12.05
CA GLU A 98 -3.70 16.70 -12.69
C GLU A 98 -2.63 16.62 -11.62
N TRP A 99 -1.66 15.74 -11.83
CA TRP A 99 -0.50 15.62 -10.96
C TRP A 99 0.74 15.23 -11.75
N ASN A 100 1.90 15.61 -11.26
CA ASN A 100 3.18 15.43 -11.92
C ASN A 100 3.95 14.27 -11.29
N PRO A 101 4.61 13.44 -12.10
CA PRO A 101 5.53 12.43 -11.59
C PRO A 101 6.80 13.07 -11.02
N LYS A 102 7.59 12.31 -10.27
CA LYS A 102 8.93 12.76 -9.88
C LYS A 102 9.84 12.88 -11.11
N LEU A 103 10.92 13.67 -10.97
CA LEU A 103 11.94 13.90 -12.01
C LEU A 103 12.85 12.67 -12.24
N HIS A 104 12.23 11.51 -12.53
CA HIS A 104 12.93 10.28 -12.80
C HIS A 104 12.12 9.46 -13.81
N GLU A 105 12.76 9.01 -14.87
CA GLU A 105 12.05 8.27 -15.93
C GLU A 105 11.48 6.94 -15.47
N GLY A 106 12.24 6.20 -14.68
CA GLY A 106 11.90 4.83 -14.31
C GLY A 106 12.05 3.85 -15.45
N GLY A 107 11.66 2.59 -15.21
CA GLY A 107 11.60 1.54 -16.21
C GLY A 107 10.22 0.87 -16.23
N LEU A 108 9.85 0.36 -17.38
CA LEU A 108 8.67 -0.48 -17.56
C LEU A 108 9.05 -1.67 -18.44
N TYR A 109 8.93 -2.86 -17.87
CA TYR A 109 9.30 -4.10 -18.53
C TYR A 109 8.11 -5.05 -18.53
N ARG A 110 7.98 -5.84 -19.58
CA ARG A 110 6.96 -6.91 -19.69
C ARG A 110 7.67 -8.23 -19.76
N HIS A 111 7.25 -9.16 -18.94
CA HIS A 111 7.68 -10.54 -18.97
C HIS A 111 6.43 -11.42 -19.13
N ALA A 112 6.55 -12.46 -19.94
CA ALA A 112 5.46 -13.42 -20.12
C ALA A 112 5.36 -14.41 -18.97
N ASP A 113 6.47 -14.61 -18.25
CA ASP A 113 6.62 -15.60 -17.21
C ASP A 113 7.53 -15.07 -16.08
N PHE A 114 7.28 -15.45 -14.84
CA PHE A 114 8.11 -15.14 -13.68
C PHE A 114 9.51 -15.77 -13.76
N GLU A 115 9.66 -16.88 -14.46
CA GLU A 115 10.96 -17.54 -14.68
C GLU A 115 11.97 -16.60 -15.38
N ASN A 116 11.48 -15.69 -16.21
CA ASN A 116 12.31 -14.76 -16.97
C ASN A 116 12.64 -13.46 -16.22
N VAL A 117 12.18 -13.33 -14.97
CA VAL A 117 12.49 -12.16 -14.14
C VAL A 117 13.68 -12.49 -13.24
N ASP A 118 14.77 -11.75 -13.39
CA ASP A 118 15.91 -11.84 -12.47
C ASP A 118 15.62 -11.05 -11.18
N MET A 119 15.20 -11.77 -10.14
CA MET A 119 14.91 -11.22 -8.82
C MET A 119 16.04 -11.44 -7.81
N LYS A 120 17.23 -11.86 -8.25
CA LYS A 120 18.37 -12.13 -7.34
C LYS A 120 18.95 -10.88 -6.72
N ASN A 121 18.79 -9.74 -7.39
CA ASN A 121 19.35 -8.47 -6.96
C ASN A 121 18.26 -7.42 -6.76
N GLY A 122 18.46 -6.52 -5.80
CA GLY A 122 17.55 -5.42 -5.49
C GLY A 122 16.38 -5.81 -4.58
N ASP A 123 15.56 -4.82 -4.27
CA ASP A 123 14.37 -4.98 -3.45
C ASP A 123 13.14 -5.08 -4.37
N TRP A 124 12.40 -6.17 -4.22
CA TRP A 124 11.26 -6.47 -5.06
C TRP A 124 9.96 -6.44 -4.26
N LEU A 125 8.98 -5.69 -4.76
CA LEU A 125 7.59 -5.77 -4.30
C LEU A 125 6.73 -6.33 -5.42
N VAL A 126 6.11 -7.48 -5.18
CA VAL A 126 5.21 -8.11 -6.15
C VAL A 126 3.78 -7.97 -5.66
N LEU A 127 2.92 -7.44 -6.52
CA LEU A 127 1.51 -7.23 -6.26
C LEU A 127 0.67 -8.07 -7.21
N ALA A 128 -0.37 -8.68 -6.68
CA ALA A 128 -1.38 -9.38 -7.46
C ALA A 128 -2.78 -9.07 -6.93
N ARG A 129 -3.78 -9.22 -7.77
CA ARG A 129 -5.18 -8.96 -7.40
C ARG A 129 -5.68 -9.92 -6.33
N THR A 130 -5.24 -11.18 -6.37
CA THR A 130 -5.63 -12.22 -5.40
C THR A 130 -4.40 -13.00 -4.95
N LYS A 131 -4.48 -13.57 -3.74
CA LYS A 131 -3.41 -14.43 -3.20
C LYS A 131 -3.12 -15.63 -4.10
N PHE A 132 -4.14 -16.21 -4.72
CA PHE A 132 -4.00 -17.36 -5.62
C PHE A 132 -3.05 -17.07 -6.79
N MET A 133 -3.07 -15.85 -7.34
CA MET A 133 -2.18 -15.46 -8.45
C MET A 133 -0.70 -15.38 -8.07
N LEU A 134 -0.37 -15.42 -6.78
CA LEU A 134 1.02 -15.44 -6.30
C LEU A 134 1.57 -16.85 -6.12
N ALA A 135 0.75 -17.90 -6.23
CA ALA A 135 1.18 -19.27 -5.98
C ALA A 135 2.31 -19.73 -6.93
N ASP A 136 2.16 -19.45 -8.22
CA ASP A 136 3.17 -19.79 -9.23
C ASP A 136 4.48 -19.03 -9.02
N LEU A 137 4.38 -17.78 -8.56
CA LEU A 137 5.54 -16.97 -8.19
C LEU A 137 6.23 -17.55 -6.94
N GLU A 138 5.46 -17.89 -5.90
CA GLU A 138 6.01 -18.47 -4.66
C GLU A 138 6.78 -19.76 -4.97
N ASP A 139 6.23 -20.64 -5.82
CA ASP A 139 6.89 -21.85 -6.29
C ASP A 139 8.17 -21.56 -7.07
N THR A 140 8.12 -20.59 -7.99
CA THR A 140 9.29 -20.17 -8.76
C THR A 140 10.40 -19.62 -7.85
N LEU A 141 10.07 -18.78 -6.87
CA LEU A 141 11.04 -18.24 -5.91
C LEU A 141 11.67 -19.36 -5.08
N TYR A 142 10.85 -20.31 -4.61
CA TYR A 142 11.31 -21.47 -3.86
C TYR A 142 12.31 -22.32 -4.68
N ARG A 143 11.98 -22.66 -5.93
CA ARG A 143 12.87 -23.42 -6.83
C ARG A 143 14.18 -22.67 -7.14
N LYS A 144 14.14 -21.35 -7.19
CA LYS A 144 15.34 -20.51 -7.39
C LYS A 144 16.14 -20.24 -6.11
N GLY A 145 15.70 -20.74 -4.96
CA GLY A 145 16.33 -20.50 -3.66
C GLY A 145 16.27 -19.05 -3.22
N LEU A 146 15.24 -18.31 -3.62
CA LEU A 146 15.05 -16.91 -3.26
C LEU A 146 14.08 -16.79 -2.09
N TYR A 147 14.51 -16.06 -1.06
CA TYR A 147 13.67 -15.77 0.08
C TYR A 147 12.66 -14.66 -0.20
N TYR A 148 11.48 -14.80 0.35
CA TYR A 148 10.43 -13.80 0.24
C TYR A 148 9.61 -13.71 1.54
N LYS A 149 8.88 -12.60 1.68
CA LYS A 149 7.91 -12.38 2.75
C LYS A 149 6.57 -11.99 2.12
N ASN A 150 5.51 -12.64 2.52
CA ASN A 150 4.16 -12.19 2.23
C ASN A 150 3.48 -11.63 3.49
N LYS A 151 2.24 -11.13 3.36
CA LYS A 151 1.49 -10.51 4.47
C LYS A 151 1.34 -11.45 5.68
N PHE A 152 1.38 -12.77 5.47
CA PHE A 152 1.02 -13.76 6.48
C PHE A 152 2.21 -14.58 7.00
N LYS A 153 3.24 -14.76 6.19
CA LYS A 153 4.39 -15.61 6.52
C LYS A 153 5.65 -15.17 5.77
N ARG A 154 6.79 -15.62 6.30
CA ARG A 154 8.07 -15.64 5.56
C ARG A 154 8.25 -17.00 4.90
N SER A 155 9.02 -17.08 3.81
CA SER A 155 9.36 -18.34 3.12
C SER A 155 10.40 -19.18 3.85
N TYR A 156 10.92 -18.68 4.95
CA TYR A 156 11.93 -19.33 5.78
C TYR A 156 11.59 -19.16 7.27
N GLU A 157 12.06 -20.07 8.09
CA GLU A 157 12.03 -19.95 9.55
C GLU A 157 13.17 -19.03 9.98
N GLU A 158 12.85 -17.98 10.75
CA GLU A 158 13.82 -16.95 11.14
C GLU A 158 14.95 -17.54 12.00
N ASP A 159 14.58 -18.39 12.96
CA ASP A 159 15.54 -19.05 13.85
C ASP A 159 16.53 -19.93 13.07
N LEU A 160 16.05 -20.66 12.04
CA LEU A 160 16.91 -21.45 11.18
C LEU A 160 17.83 -20.58 10.33
N TYR A 161 17.32 -19.46 9.81
CA TYR A 161 18.13 -18.51 9.05
C TYR A 161 19.25 -17.88 9.92
N GLU A 162 18.89 -17.48 11.13
CA GLU A 162 19.86 -16.94 12.09
C GLU A 162 20.91 -18.00 12.48
N ALA A 163 20.48 -19.24 12.75
CA ALA A 163 21.39 -20.33 13.07
C ALA A 163 22.39 -20.62 11.93
N ILE A 164 21.92 -20.63 10.68
CA ILE A 164 22.79 -20.80 9.50
C ILE A 164 23.76 -19.61 9.37
N THR A 165 23.29 -18.40 9.62
CA THR A 165 24.11 -17.18 9.57
C THR A 165 25.19 -17.19 10.65
N ASP A 166 24.81 -17.57 11.87
CA ASP A 166 25.74 -17.72 13.00
C ASP A 166 26.80 -18.80 12.70
N TRP A 167 26.39 -19.94 12.16
CA TRP A 167 27.31 -21.00 11.75
C TRP A 167 28.30 -20.54 10.66
N GLU A 168 27.83 -19.81 9.63
CA GLU A 168 28.69 -19.26 8.57
C GLU A 168 29.65 -18.20 9.12
N ASN A 169 29.25 -17.37 10.07
CA ASN A 169 30.11 -16.40 10.73
C ASN A 169 31.18 -17.09 11.56
N TRP A 170 30.82 -18.12 12.32
CA TRP A 170 31.75 -18.93 13.07
C TRP A 170 32.78 -19.62 12.14
N ARG A 171 32.33 -20.22 11.05
CA ARG A 171 33.19 -20.82 10.03
C ARG A 171 34.20 -19.84 9.44
N LYS A 172 33.85 -18.56 9.38
CA LYS A 172 34.74 -17.45 8.94
C LYS A 172 35.60 -16.87 10.04
N GLY A 173 35.57 -17.44 11.24
CA GLY A 173 36.40 -17.06 12.37
C GLY A 173 35.80 -16.01 13.32
N THR A 174 34.49 -15.71 13.20
CA THR A 174 33.78 -14.83 14.13
C THR A 174 33.45 -15.58 15.41
N THR A 175 33.64 -14.95 16.57
CA THR A 175 33.27 -15.52 17.87
C THR A 175 31.75 -15.41 18.06
N LEU A 176 31.13 -16.51 18.44
CA LEU A 176 29.68 -16.55 18.76
C LEU A 176 29.46 -16.42 20.28
N ASP A 177 28.40 -15.81 20.70
CA ASP A 177 27.94 -15.82 22.07
C ASP A 177 27.18 -17.11 22.45
N LEU A 178 26.92 -17.30 23.76
CA LEU A 178 26.24 -18.50 24.25
C LEU A 178 24.81 -18.65 23.75
N ASN A 179 24.11 -17.55 23.42
CA ASN A 179 22.75 -17.62 22.91
C ASN A 179 22.73 -18.04 21.44
N GLN A 180 23.72 -17.58 20.66
CA GLN A 180 23.92 -17.99 19.28
C GLN A 180 24.29 -19.48 19.16
N ILE A 181 25.05 -20.01 20.11
CA ILE A 181 25.48 -21.45 20.14
C ILE A 181 24.28 -22.35 20.51
N LYS A 182 23.31 -21.85 21.26
CA LYS A 182 22.14 -22.64 21.72
C LYS A 182 20.97 -22.69 20.73
N ARG A 183 21.04 -21.94 19.65
CA ARG A 183 20.08 -21.99 18.53
C ARG A 183 20.37 -23.18 17.63
#